data_6e02aade90b6fca2ee841043b592a59a
#
_entry.id   6e02aade90b6fca2ee841043b592a59a
#
_cell.length_a   1.000
_cell.length_b   1.000
_cell.length_c   1.000
_cell.angle_alpha   90.00
_cell.angle_beta   90.00
_cell.angle_gamma   90.00
#
_symmetry.space_group_name_H-M   'P 1'
#
loop_
_entity.id
_entity.type
_entity.pdbx_description
1 polymer ?
#
loop_
_entity_poly.entity_id
_entity_poly.type
_entity_poly.pdbx_seq_one_letter_code
_entity_poly.pdbx_strand_id
1 'polypeptide(L)'
;IIRHGNYDSIIVGNSMIRLFDPDRLDKTFGSRLANVAMNAATPWEQMQMADLFLRVKGPPKVMIVGLDHWWCDERADQPDRKLTIRAFPDWMFDDNPWNDFLYLLNGKTIETAARIVMTNLGHGRIRLQPNGFSVYTPPDDTYDLAAAQQRIWGDRPHVITPVTPPVVLTEAERATLRFPAQDWLDAILNREGDRTRTVLIWLPTHISTLPAPGSRDAAVEAACKADMDAIARRHQATVVDWRIDSPLNRNDATFWDPYHHRLPVAQRIEDDLAKALAGKDAADDGAWTVRVRGR
;
A
#
# COMPACT_ATOMS: atom_id res chain seq x y z
N ILE A 1 12.29 7.41 -11.75
CA ILE A 1 12.14 5.96 -11.67
C ILE A 1 11.39 5.47 -12.89
N ILE A 2 10.07 5.69 -13.05
CA ILE A 2 9.26 5.13 -14.14
C ILE A 2 9.77 5.54 -15.52
N ARG A 3 9.97 6.83 -15.80
CA ARG A 3 10.37 7.32 -17.14
C ARG A 3 11.76 6.87 -17.57
N HIS A 4 12.71 6.82 -16.66
CA HIS A 4 14.13 6.62 -16.99
C HIS A 4 14.77 5.34 -16.42
N GLY A 5 14.09 4.67 -15.50
CA GLY A 5 14.58 3.41 -14.91
C GLY A 5 14.35 2.22 -15.83
N ASN A 6 15.22 1.21 -15.71
CA ASN A 6 15.09 -0.05 -16.46
C ASN A 6 14.29 -1.08 -15.66
N TYR A 7 13.05 -0.75 -15.32
CA TYR A 7 12.12 -1.59 -14.57
C TYR A 7 11.02 -2.10 -15.48
N ASP A 8 10.61 -3.34 -15.27
CA ASP A 8 9.53 -4.01 -16.00
C ASP A 8 8.34 -4.35 -15.09
N SER A 9 8.43 -3.98 -13.82
CA SER A 9 7.45 -4.30 -12.79
C SER A 9 7.39 -3.20 -11.74
N ILE A 10 6.26 -3.08 -11.01
CA ILE A 10 6.05 -2.01 -10.05
C ILE A 10 5.42 -2.48 -8.74
N ILE A 11 5.77 -1.75 -7.67
CA ILE A 11 5.07 -1.76 -6.39
C ILE A 11 4.39 -0.40 -6.23
N VAL A 12 3.08 -0.37 -6.08
CA VAL A 12 2.28 0.83 -5.84
C VAL A 12 1.61 0.76 -4.47
N GLY A 13 1.42 1.91 -3.86
CA GLY A 13 0.79 2.01 -2.55
C GLY A 13 1.14 3.30 -1.83
N ASN A 14 0.88 3.33 -0.55
CA ASN A 14 1.25 4.45 0.32
C ASN A 14 2.50 4.16 1.18
N SER A 15 2.69 4.90 2.28
CA SER A 15 3.83 4.72 3.17
C SER A 15 3.96 3.31 3.74
N MET A 16 2.87 2.56 3.89
CA MET A 16 2.89 1.23 4.50
C MET A 16 3.67 0.20 3.66
N ILE A 17 3.67 0.31 2.31
CA ILE A 17 4.40 -0.60 1.43
C ILE A 17 5.79 -0.07 1.03
N ARG A 18 6.16 1.14 1.43
CA ARG A 18 7.46 1.73 1.06
C ARG A 18 8.68 1.01 1.62
N LEU A 19 8.51 0.26 2.71
CA LEU A 19 9.57 -0.57 3.30
C LEU A 19 9.81 -1.87 2.52
N PHE A 20 9.02 -2.17 1.49
CA PHE A 20 9.24 -3.36 0.67
C PHE A 20 10.43 -3.12 -0.25
N ASP A 21 11.39 -4.05 -0.19
CA ASP A 21 12.63 -3.99 -0.96
C ASP A 21 12.44 -4.67 -2.32
N PRO A 22 12.47 -3.91 -3.44
CA PRO A 22 12.39 -4.48 -4.78
C PRO A 22 13.42 -5.57 -5.03
N ASP A 23 14.67 -5.40 -4.57
CA ASP A 23 15.76 -6.36 -4.85
C ASP A 23 15.52 -7.72 -4.16
N ARG A 24 14.77 -7.75 -3.06
CA ARG A 24 14.35 -9.00 -2.42
C ARG A 24 13.21 -9.66 -3.19
N LEU A 25 12.22 -8.86 -3.59
CA LEU A 25 11.04 -9.34 -4.32
C LEU A 25 11.37 -9.73 -5.76
N ASP A 26 12.36 -9.11 -6.39
CA ASP A 26 12.85 -9.50 -7.73
C ASP A 26 13.23 -10.98 -7.81
N LYS A 27 13.81 -11.52 -6.74
CA LYS A 27 14.16 -12.94 -6.64
C LYS A 27 12.92 -13.84 -6.64
N THR A 28 11.84 -13.39 -6.01
CA THR A 28 10.58 -14.13 -5.94
C THR A 28 9.84 -14.11 -7.27
N PHE A 29 9.87 -12.98 -7.98
CA PHE A 29 9.08 -12.78 -9.19
C PHE A 29 9.87 -12.97 -10.50
N GLY A 30 11.18 -12.99 -10.46
CA GLY A 30 12.02 -13.02 -11.67
C GLY A 30 11.84 -11.76 -12.53
N SER A 31 11.70 -10.60 -11.88
CA SER A 31 11.38 -9.32 -12.51
C SER A 31 12.35 -8.22 -12.06
N ARG A 32 12.16 -7.01 -12.54
CA ARG A 32 12.84 -5.81 -12.07
C ARG A 32 11.81 -4.81 -11.56
N LEU A 33 11.53 -4.91 -10.28
CA LEU A 33 10.54 -4.08 -9.60
C LEU A 33 11.08 -2.67 -9.31
N ALA A 34 10.21 -1.69 -9.43
CA ALA A 34 10.41 -0.37 -8.84
C ALA A 34 9.35 -0.12 -7.78
N ASN A 35 9.76 0.33 -6.59
CA ASN A 35 8.83 0.77 -5.57
C ASN A 35 8.50 2.26 -5.81
N VAL A 36 7.30 2.51 -6.31
CA VAL A 36 6.80 3.86 -6.61
C VAL A 36 5.75 4.33 -5.60
N ALA A 37 5.68 3.67 -4.46
CA ALA A 37 4.78 4.06 -3.37
C ALA A 37 5.10 5.46 -2.84
N MET A 38 4.07 6.21 -2.52
CA MET A 38 4.17 7.59 -2.06
C MET A 38 3.59 7.74 -0.65
N ASN A 39 4.22 8.59 0.17
CA ASN A 39 3.72 8.85 1.52
C ASN A 39 2.31 9.43 1.49
N ALA A 40 1.42 8.82 2.27
CA ALA A 40 0.02 9.20 2.43
C ALA A 40 -0.78 9.22 1.10
N ALA A 41 -0.31 8.55 0.05
CA ALA A 41 -1.02 8.47 -1.21
C ALA A 41 -2.40 7.85 -1.03
N THR A 42 -3.42 8.53 -1.55
CA THR A 42 -4.77 7.97 -1.66
C THR A 42 -4.81 6.88 -2.74
N PRO A 43 -5.82 6.02 -2.75
CA PRO A 43 -5.99 5.04 -3.83
C PRO A 43 -5.99 5.67 -5.24
N TRP A 44 -6.58 6.85 -5.38
CA TRP A 44 -6.54 7.61 -6.64
C TRP A 44 -5.09 7.90 -7.07
N GLU A 45 -4.30 8.51 -6.19
CA GLU A 45 -2.91 8.86 -6.46
C GLU A 45 -2.05 7.62 -6.75
N GLN A 46 -2.31 6.52 -6.06
CA GLN A 46 -1.67 5.23 -6.33
C GLN A 46 -1.97 4.73 -7.75
N MET A 47 -3.23 4.83 -8.17
CA MET A 47 -3.64 4.43 -9.52
C MET A 47 -3.09 5.37 -10.61
N GLN A 48 -2.86 6.67 -10.32
CA GLN A 48 -2.15 7.56 -11.24
C GLN A 48 -0.71 7.10 -11.48
N MET A 49 -0.03 6.56 -10.45
CA MET A 49 1.32 6.00 -10.63
C MET A 49 1.30 4.72 -11.47
N ALA A 50 0.30 3.85 -11.28
CA ALA A 50 0.12 2.67 -12.13
C ALA A 50 -0.20 3.06 -13.57
N ASP A 51 -1.08 4.04 -13.78
CA ASP A 51 -1.41 4.59 -15.10
C ASP A 51 -0.17 5.16 -15.81
N LEU A 52 0.65 5.94 -15.09
CA LEU A 52 1.89 6.45 -15.64
C LEU A 52 2.82 5.31 -16.11
N PHE A 53 2.94 4.24 -15.32
CA PHE A 53 3.75 3.10 -15.71
C PHE A 53 3.20 2.45 -17.00
N LEU A 54 1.89 2.23 -17.07
CA LEU A 54 1.23 1.67 -18.27
C LEU A 54 1.44 2.53 -19.51
N ARG A 55 1.37 3.87 -19.38
CA ARG A 55 1.58 4.79 -20.53
C ARG A 55 3.04 4.79 -20.99
N VAL A 56 3.99 4.71 -20.08
CA VAL A 56 5.43 4.86 -20.37
C VAL A 56 6.09 3.53 -20.74
N LYS A 57 5.72 2.44 -20.09
CA LYS A 57 6.38 1.12 -20.19
C LYS A 57 5.48 0.04 -20.81
N GLY A 58 4.18 0.27 -20.87
CA GLY A 58 3.20 -0.77 -21.16
C GLY A 58 2.86 -1.62 -19.93
N PRO A 59 2.13 -2.72 -20.11
CA PRO A 59 1.76 -3.61 -19.02
C PRO A 59 2.99 -4.16 -18.29
N PRO A 60 3.06 -4.04 -16.95
CA PRO A 60 4.16 -4.60 -16.17
C PRO A 60 4.12 -6.14 -16.19
N LYS A 61 5.27 -6.79 -15.97
CA LYS A 61 5.27 -8.24 -15.71
C LYS A 61 4.60 -8.55 -14.38
N VAL A 62 4.91 -7.74 -13.36
CA VAL A 62 4.36 -7.86 -12.01
C VAL A 62 3.89 -6.51 -11.54
N MET A 63 2.67 -6.45 -10.99
CA MET A 63 2.17 -5.30 -10.23
C MET A 63 1.82 -5.76 -8.82
N ILE A 64 2.44 -5.13 -7.82
CA ILE A 64 2.11 -5.33 -6.41
C ILE A 64 1.40 -4.07 -5.92
N VAL A 65 0.20 -4.22 -5.37
CA VAL A 65 -0.60 -3.11 -4.83
C VAL A 65 -0.78 -3.28 -3.34
N GLY A 66 -0.30 -2.30 -2.57
CA GLY A 66 -0.55 -2.23 -1.13
C GLY A 66 -1.92 -1.64 -0.83
N LEU A 67 -2.79 -2.45 -0.27
CA LEU A 67 -4.15 -2.07 0.12
C LEU A 67 -4.20 -1.69 1.62
N ASP A 68 -5.01 -0.70 1.93
CA ASP A 68 -5.31 -0.24 3.28
C ASP A 68 -6.80 0.09 3.43
N HIS A 69 -7.19 0.68 4.56
CA HIS A 69 -8.58 1.02 4.84
C HIS A 69 -9.17 2.08 3.89
N TRP A 70 -8.34 2.93 3.25
CA TRP A 70 -8.80 3.93 2.27
C TRP A 70 -9.41 3.31 1.01
N TRP A 71 -9.06 2.07 0.71
CA TRP A 71 -9.68 1.31 -0.38
C TRP A 71 -11.13 0.92 -0.10
N CYS A 72 -11.56 1.03 1.17
CA CYS A 72 -12.91 0.80 1.64
C CYS A 72 -13.66 2.10 1.99
N ASP A 73 -13.12 3.28 1.67
CA ASP A 73 -13.83 4.54 1.89
C ASP A 73 -14.89 4.72 0.79
N GLU A 74 -16.17 4.75 1.20
CA GLU A 74 -17.31 4.96 0.32
C GLU A 74 -17.32 6.36 -0.33
N ARG A 75 -16.50 7.28 0.17
CA ARG A 75 -16.36 8.66 -0.31
C ARG A 75 -15.01 8.93 -0.98
N ALA A 76 -14.28 7.89 -1.37
CA ALA A 76 -12.93 8.04 -1.93
C ALA A 76 -12.88 8.94 -3.19
N ASP A 77 -14.00 9.06 -3.93
CA ASP A 77 -14.13 9.90 -5.11
C ASP A 77 -14.43 11.38 -4.82
N GLN A 78 -14.70 11.73 -3.57
CA GLN A 78 -14.97 13.12 -3.19
C GLN A 78 -13.69 13.96 -3.20
N PRO A 79 -13.77 15.26 -3.53
CA PRO A 79 -12.60 16.13 -3.68
C PRO A 79 -11.68 16.17 -2.44
N ASP A 80 -12.25 16.14 -1.24
CA ASP A 80 -11.53 16.16 0.04
C ASP A 80 -10.89 14.80 0.41
N ARG A 81 -11.21 13.73 -0.31
CA ARG A 81 -10.71 12.38 -0.10
C ARG A 81 -9.83 11.85 -1.23
N LYS A 82 -10.01 12.40 -2.42
CA LYS A 82 -9.35 11.97 -3.65
C LYS A 82 -7.86 12.31 -3.68
N LEU A 83 -7.47 13.43 -3.11
CA LEU A 83 -6.09 13.91 -3.10
C LEU A 83 -5.60 14.12 -1.67
N THR A 84 -4.30 13.88 -1.46
CA THR A 84 -3.66 14.25 -0.20
C THR A 84 -3.46 15.77 -0.10
N ILE A 85 -3.19 16.27 1.11
CA ILE A 85 -2.79 17.67 1.34
C ILE A 85 -1.50 18.05 0.60
N ARG A 86 -0.76 17.10 0.05
CA ARG A 86 0.46 17.31 -0.75
C ARG A 86 0.19 17.25 -2.24
N ALA A 87 -1.01 17.57 -2.64
CA ALA A 87 -1.55 17.56 -3.99
C ALA A 87 -0.70 16.79 -5.00
N PHE A 88 -1.23 15.68 -5.47
CA PHE A 88 -0.61 14.91 -6.54
C PHE A 88 -0.32 15.85 -7.71
N PRO A 89 0.93 15.92 -8.18
CA PRO A 89 1.28 16.88 -9.22
C PRO A 89 0.83 16.36 -10.58
N ASP A 90 -0.44 16.58 -10.95
CA ASP A 90 -1.01 16.16 -12.24
C ASP A 90 -0.15 16.64 -13.41
N TRP A 91 0.40 17.86 -13.32
CA TRP A 91 1.32 18.43 -14.31
C TRP A 91 2.57 17.58 -14.56
N MET A 92 3.07 16.87 -13.53
CA MET A 92 4.26 16.00 -13.68
C MET A 92 3.93 14.70 -14.43
N PHE A 93 2.65 14.36 -14.53
CA PHE A 93 2.18 13.08 -15.07
C PHE A 93 1.33 13.22 -16.31
N ASP A 94 1.06 14.46 -16.77
CA ASP A 94 0.48 14.72 -18.08
C ASP A 94 1.53 14.62 -19.19
N ASP A 95 1.11 14.78 -20.44
CA ASP A 95 1.99 14.71 -21.63
C ASP A 95 2.49 16.09 -22.08
N ASN A 96 2.28 17.16 -21.26
CA ASN A 96 2.68 18.51 -21.57
C ASN A 96 3.90 18.95 -20.77
N PRO A 97 5.14 18.85 -21.32
CA PRO A 97 6.36 19.24 -20.59
C PRO A 97 6.50 20.77 -20.39
N TRP A 98 5.66 21.57 -21.04
CA TRP A 98 5.76 23.03 -20.96
C TRP A 98 5.13 23.62 -19.69
N ASN A 99 4.22 22.93 -19.04
CA ASN A 99 3.68 23.36 -17.74
C ASN A 99 4.58 22.95 -16.59
N ASP A 100 5.42 21.91 -16.74
CA ASP A 100 6.34 21.41 -15.72
C ASP A 100 7.24 22.51 -15.18
N PHE A 101 7.76 23.34 -16.08
CA PHE A 101 8.79 24.31 -15.72
C PHE A 101 8.27 25.41 -14.78
N LEU A 102 6.98 25.74 -14.82
CA LEU A 102 6.35 26.66 -13.87
C LEU A 102 6.40 26.15 -12.42
N TYR A 103 6.32 24.84 -12.27
CA TYR A 103 6.32 24.17 -10.95
C TYR A 103 7.72 23.76 -10.50
N LEU A 104 8.68 23.62 -11.42
CA LEU A 104 10.06 23.28 -11.10
C LEU A 104 10.82 24.44 -10.45
N LEU A 105 10.42 25.68 -10.72
CA LEU A 105 11.07 26.89 -10.18
C LEU A 105 10.45 27.35 -8.85
N ASN A 106 10.46 26.48 -7.84
CA ASN A 106 10.04 26.83 -6.49
C ASN A 106 11.11 26.46 -5.45
N GLY A 107 11.03 27.08 -4.28
CA GLY A 107 12.04 26.90 -3.22
C GLY A 107 12.24 25.45 -2.80
N LYS A 108 11.16 24.63 -2.80
CA LYS A 108 11.24 23.21 -2.42
C LYS A 108 11.95 22.36 -3.47
N THR A 109 11.73 22.64 -4.72
CA THR A 109 12.40 21.96 -5.84
C THR A 109 13.89 22.31 -5.84
N ILE A 110 14.24 23.59 -5.63
CA ILE A 110 15.64 24.05 -5.54
C ILE A 110 16.34 23.38 -4.34
N GLU A 111 15.72 23.38 -3.16
CA GLU A 111 16.24 22.67 -1.98
C GLU A 111 16.47 21.18 -2.26
N THR A 112 15.52 20.53 -2.91
CA THR A 112 15.60 19.10 -3.24
C THR A 112 16.72 18.84 -4.25
N ALA A 113 16.82 19.65 -5.30
CA ALA A 113 17.89 19.56 -6.29
C ALA A 113 19.27 19.75 -5.66
N ALA A 114 19.44 20.79 -4.83
CA ALA A 114 20.67 21.02 -4.10
C ALA A 114 21.04 19.83 -3.20
N ARG A 115 20.08 19.25 -2.51
CA ARG A 115 20.31 18.06 -1.68
C ARG A 115 20.76 16.86 -2.51
N ILE A 116 20.15 16.63 -3.68
CA ILE A 116 20.56 15.55 -4.59
C ILE A 116 21.99 15.77 -5.07
N VAL A 117 22.33 16.99 -5.49
CA VAL A 117 23.70 17.33 -5.92
C VAL A 117 24.69 17.07 -4.78
N MET A 118 24.42 17.58 -3.58
CA MET A 118 25.28 17.36 -2.41
C MET A 118 25.44 15.87 -2.06
N THR A 119 24.37 15.11 -2.14
CA THR A 119 24.43 13.65 -1.93
C THR A 119 25.30 12.96 -2.98
N ASN A 120 25.18 13.34 -4.25
CA ASN A 120 26.00 12.78 -5.34
C ASN A 120 27.49 13.17 -5.21
N LEU A 121 27.78 14.30 -4.57
CA LEU A 121 29.14 14.72 -4.23
C LEU A 121 29.68 14.06 -2.95
N GLY A 122 28.96 13.13 -2.35
CA GLY A 122 29.36 12.42 -1.13
C GLY A 122 29.02 13.17 0.18
N HIS A 123 28.33 14.29 0.12
CA HIS A 123 27.94 15.11 1.27
C HIS A 123 26.49 14.84 1.70
N GLY A 124 26.11 13.59 1.94
CA GLY A 124 24.75 13.24 2.41
C GLY A 124 24.48 11.75 2.38
N ARG A 125 23.35 11.37 2.97
CA ARG A 125 22.86 9.97 2.93
C ARG A 125 21.88 9.82 1.78
N ILE A 126 22.07 8.77 0.96
CA ILE A 126 21.07 8.34 -0.03
C ILE A 126 19.88 7.79 0.77
N ARG A 127 18.76 8.52 0.74
CA ARG A 127 17.51 8.10 1.41
C ARG A 127 16.59 7.29 0.52
N LEU A 128 16.71 7.50 -0.78
CA LEU A 128 15.90 6.83 -1.80
C LEU A 128 16.84 6.14 -2.78
N GLN A 129 16.74 4.83 -2.86
CA GLN A 129 17.52 4.05 -3.82
C GLN A 129 16.98 4.24 -5.26
N PRO A 130 17.77 3.92 -6.29
CA PRO A 130 17.32 4.03 -7.69
C PRO A 130 16.05 3.24 -8.01
N ASN A 131 15.86 2.07 -7.35
CA ASN A 131 14.67 1.23 -7.47
C ASN A 131 13.47 1.74 -6.63
N GLY A 132 13.60 2.89 -5.94
CA GLY A 132 12.56 3.47 -5.10
C GLY A 132 12.50 2.95 -3.67
N PHE A 133 13.33 1.98 -3.29
CA PHE A 133 13.41 1.52 -1.90
C PHE A 133 13.87 2.66 -0.98
N SER A 134 13.21 2.77 0.16
CA SER A 134 13.55 3.80 1.15
C SER A 134 13.14 3.35 2.55
N VAL A 135 14.12 3.19 3.42
CA VAL A 135 13.86 3.06 4.86
C VAL A 135 13.63 4.46 5.43
N TYR A 136 12.36 4.83 5.55
CA TYR A 136 11.92 6.14 6.02
C TYR A 136 11.61 6.15 7.53
N THR A 137 11.48 4.95 8.13
CA THR A 137 11.33 4.79 9.58
C THR A 137 12.65 5.08 10.29
N PRO A 138 12.62 5.39 11.60
CA PRO A 138 13.85 5.44 12.39
C PRO A 138 14.62 4.12 12.32
N PRO A 139 15.94 4.12 12.58
CA PRO A 139 16.70 2.89 12.71
C PRO A 139 16.10 1.96 13.78
N ASP A 140 16.06 0.67 13.49
CA ASP A 140 15.36 -0.30 14.31
C ASP A 140 15.96 -0.48 15.71
N ASP A 141 17.26 -0.20 15.85
CA ASP A 141 17.99 -0.16 17.13
C ASP A 141 17.60 1.04 18.01
N THR A 142 16.93 2.04 17.46
CA THR A 142 16.38 3.19 18.22
C THR A 142 14.93 2.99 18.64
N TYR A 143 14.38 1.79 18.44
CA TYR A 143 12.98 1.51 18.76
C TYR A 143 12.72 1.62 20.26
N ASP A 144 11.71 2.39 20.61
CA ASP A 144 11.20 2.59 21.97
C ASP A 144 9.74 2.10 22.03
N LEU A 145 9.53 1.01 22.73
CA LEU A 145 8.21 0.39 22.88
C LEU A 145 7.22 1.30 23.61
N ALA A 146 7.66 2.01 24.66
CA ALA A 146 6.78 2.90 25.40
C ALA A 146 6.30 4.08 24.53
N ALA A 147 7.22 4.66 23.75
CA ALA A 147 6.87 5.70 22.79
C ALA A 147 5.96 5.19 21.66
N ALA A 148 6.15 3.95 21.19
CA ALA A 148 5.27 3.32 20.23
C ALA A 148 3.87 3.08 20.80
N GLN A 149 3.78 2.53 22.01
CA GLN A 149 2.52 2.33 22.72
C GLN A 149 1.75 3.64 22.94
N GLN A 150 2.45 4.71 23.32
CA GLN A 150 1.82 6.03 23.43
C GLN A 150 1.26 6.55 22.09
N ARG A 151 1.94 6.29 20.97
CA ARG A 151 1.41 6.65 19.64
C ARG A 151 0.22 5.77 19.21
N ILE A 152 0.27 4.49 19.55
CA ILE A 152 -0.75 3.49 19.19
C ILE A 152 -2.03 3.70 20.00
N TRP A 153 -1.89 3.80 21.30
CA TRP A 153 -3.02 3.79 22.22
C TRP A 153 -3.36 5.18 22.78
N GLY A 154 -2.35 6.05 22.93
CA GLY A 154 -2.52 7.30 23.69
C GLY A 154 -2.95 6.95 25.12
N ASP A 155 -4.02 7.61 25.55
CA ASP A 155 -4.63 7.35 26.87
C ASP A 155 -5.77 6.31 26.82
N ARG A 156 -5.96 5.65 25.67
CA ARG A 156 -7.01 4.64 25.52
C ARG A 156 -6.60 3.32 26.17
N PRO A 157 -7.54 2.53 26.69
CA PRO A 157 -7.28 1.17 27.13
C PRO A 157 -6.67 0.31 26.00
N HIS A 158 -5.68 -0.51 26.32
CA HIS A 158 -5.04 -1.43 25.36
C HIS A 158 -5.94 -2.67 25.10
N VAL A 159 -7.20 -2.45 24.88
CA VAL A 159 -8.21 -3.50 24.69
C VAL A 159 -9.14 -3.14 23.54
N ILE A 160 -9.43 -4.12 22.71
CA ILE A 160 -10.47 -4.03 21.68
C ILE A 160 -11.72 -4.74 22.18
N THR A 161 -12.80 -3.97 22.37
CA THR A 161 -14.07 -4.51 22.87
C THR A 161 -14.97 -4.87 21.69
N PRO A 162 -15.38 -6.14 21.53
CA PRO A 162 -16.34 -6.53 20.50
C PRO A 162 -17.73 -5.91 20.75
N VAL A 163 -18.42 -5.63 19.65
CA VAL A 163 -19.84 -5.23 19.67
C VAL A 163 -20.72 -6.47 19.72
N THR A 164 -21.64 -6.49 20.68
CA THR A 164 -22.55 -7.64 20.88
C THR A 164 -23.99 -7.13 21.05
N PRO A 165 -24.98 -7.66 20.30
CA PRO A 165 -24.84 -8.63 19.22
C PRO A 165 -24.11 -8.05 18.02
N PRO A 166 -23.42 -8.88 17.19
CA PRO A 166 -22.73 -8.39 16.01
C PRO A 166 -23.72 -7.85 14.97
N VAL A 167 -23.32 -6.75 14.34
CA VAL A 167 -24.06 -6.14 13.24
C VAL A 167 -23.94 -6.99 11.99
N VAL A 168 -25.05 -7.34 11.39
CA VAL A 168 -25.13 -8.01 10.09
C VAL A 168 -25.79 -7.05 9.10
N LEU A 169 -25.09 -6.74 8.01
CA LEU A 169 -25.64 -5.90 6.95
C LEU A 169 -26.76 -6.68 6.23
N THR A 170 -27.90 -6.06 6.09
CA THR A 170 -28.96 -6.57 5.23
C THR A 170 -28.52 -6.57 3.76
N GLU A 171 -29.20 -7.36 2.93
CA GLU A 171 -28.95 -7.38 1.48
C GLU A 171 -29.14 -5.98 0.85
N ALA A 172 -30.17 -5.26 1.26
CA ALA A 172 -30.43 -3.89 0.81
C ALA A 172 -29.28 -2.93 1.21
N GLU A 173 -28.81 -2.98 2.45
CA GLU A 173 -27.65 -2.19 2.88
C GLU A 173 -26.38 -2.55 2.10
N ARG A 174 -26.11 -3.83 1.92
CA ARG A 174 -24.96 -4.29 1.14
C ARG A 174 -25.02 -3.81 -0.31
N ALA A 175 -26.19 -3.83 -0.94
CA ALA A 175 -26.39 -3.35 -2.30
C ALA A 175 -26.20 -1.83 -2.47
N THR A 176 -26.24 -1.07 -1.39
CA THR A 176 -25.98 0.39 -1.42
C THR A 176 -24.52 0.76 -1.19
N LEU A 177 -23.68 -0.16 -0.70
CA LEU A 177 -22.27 0.11 -0.51
C LEU A 177 -21.58 0.31 -1.85
N ARG A 178 -20.70 1.31 -1.89
CA ARG A 178 -19.85 1.61 -3.03
C ARG A 178 -18.44 1.90 -2.55
N PHE A 179 -17.47 1.37 -3.29
CA PHE A 179 -16.05 1.59 -2.99
C PHE A 179 -15.34 2.12 -4.24
N PRO A 180 -15.42 3.44 -4.52
CA PRO A 180 -14.94 4.03 -5.79
C PRO A 180 -13.46 3.75 -6.07
N ALA A 181 -12.65 3.54 -5.02
CA ALA A 181 -11.24 3.18 -5.17
C ALA A 181 -11.06 1.86 -5.93
N GLN A 182 -11.98 0.92 -5.75
CA GLN A 182 -11.93 -0.38 -6.42
C GLN A 182 -12.26 -0.28 -7.91
N ASP A 183 -13.13 0.66 -8.30
CA ASP A 183 -13.42 0.93 -9.71
C ASP A 183 -12.16 1.43 -10.45
N TRP A 184 -11.33 2.24 -9.79
CA TRP A 184 -10.08 2.72 -10.39
C TRP A 184 -9.06 1.59 -10.55
N LEU A 185 -8.98 0.68 -9.58
CA LEU A 185 -8.14 -0.51 -9.70
C LEU A 185 -8.63 -1.42 -10.84
N ASP A 186 -9.93 -1.69 -10.89
CA ASP A 186 -10.53 -2.52 -11.94
C ASP A 186 -10.23 -1.95 -13.34
N ALA A 187 -10.31 -0.62 -13.50
CA ALA A 187 -9.94 0.06 -14.74
C ALA A 187 -8.45 -0.11 -15.12
N ILE A 188 -7.54 -0.08 -14.15
CA ILE A 188 -6.11 -0.34 -14.38
C ILE A 188 -5.90 -1.80 -14.78
N LEU A 189 -6.49 -2.75 -14.05
CA LEU A 189 -6.34 -4.19 -14.32
C LEU A 189 -6.89 -4.57 -15.69
N ASN A 190 -8.00 -3.96 -16.13
CA ASN A 190 -8.53 -4.15 -17.48
C ASN A 190 -7.53 -3.73 -18.56
N ARG A 191 -6.75 -2.68 -18.34
CA ARG A 191 -5.74 -2.18 -19.30
C ARG A 191 -4.46 -3.03 -19.30
N GLU A 192 -4.10 -3.62 -18.19
CA GLU A 192 -2.95 -4.54 -18.09
C GLU A 192 -3.19 -5.84 -18.87
N GLY A 193 -4.42 -6.31 -18.82
CA GLY A 193 -4.83 -7.57 -19.43
C GLY A 193 -4.11 -8.77 -18.83
N ASP A 194 -4.12 -9.89 -19.54
CA ASP A 194 -3.63 -11.19 -19.05
C ASP A 194 -2.09 -11.32 -18.96
N ARG A 195 -1.35 -10.26 -19.29
CA ARG A 195 0.12 -10.31 -19.32
C ARG A 195 0.77 -9.97 -18.00
N THR A 196 0.04 -9.33 -17.10
CA THR A 196 0.53 -8.89 -15.79
C THR A 196 0.17 -9.90 -14.72
N ARG A 197 1.14 -10.27 -13.88
CA ARG A 197 0.89 -10.97 -12.62
C ARG A 197 0.60 -9.95 -11.54
N THR A 198 -0.64 -9.84 -11.10
CA THR A 198 -1.05 -8.87 -10.09
C THR A 198 -1.17 -9.50 -8.71
N VAL A 199 -0.60 -8.83 -7.72
CA VAL A 199 -0.68 -9.20 -6.31
C VAL A 199 -1.22 -8.03 -5.50
N LEU A 200 -2.34 -8.24 -4.85
CA LEU A 200 -3.01 -7.28 -3.97
C LEU A 200 -2.72 -7.68 -2.52
N ILE A 201 -2.21 -6.76 -1.73
CA ILE A 201 -1.77 -7.03 -0.35
C ILE A 201 -2.54 -6.12 0.61
N TRP A 202 -3.44 -6.69 1.39
CA TRP A 202 -3.96 -5.98 2.56
C TRP A 202 -2.85 -5.91 3.61
N LEU A 203 -2.28 -4.72 3.78
CA LEU A 203 -1.12 -4.51 4.64
C LEU A 203 -1.50 -4.56 6.13
N PRO A 204 -0.61 -5.10 6.99
CA PRO A 204 -0.86 -5.13 8.42
C PRO A 204 -0.90 -3.72 8.98
N THR A 205 -1.85 -3.50 9.88
CA THR A 205 -1.92 -2.35 10.76
C THR A 205 -2.12 -2.83 12.18
N HIS A 206 -1.76 -2.01 13.15
CA HIS A 206 -2.00 -2.38 14.53
C HIS A 206 -3.48 -2.62 14.81
N ILE A 207 -3.82 -3.57 15.67
CA ILE A 207 -5.20 -3.96 16.01
C ILE A 207 -6.08 -2.75 16.43
N SER A 208 -5.49 -1.70 17.00
CA SER A 208 -6.19 -0.48 17.41
C SER A 208 -6.82 0.30 16.26
N THR A 209 -6.46 -0.01 15.01
CA THR A 209 -7.00 0.61 13.79
C THR A 209 -7.94 -0.29 13.00
N LEU A 210 -8.03 -1.55 13.38
CA LEU A 210 -9.05 -2.42 12.79
C LEU A 210 -10.42 -2.07 13.40
N PRO A 211 -11.49 -2.18 12.62
CA PRO A 211 -12.84 -2.04 13.15
C PRO A 211 -13.07 -3.03 14.29
N ALA A 212 -13.76 -2.58 15.33
CA ALA A 212 -14.09 -3.44 16.46
C ALA A 212 -14.89 -4.66 15.97
N PRO A 213 -14.53 -5.88 16.38
CA PRO A 213 -15.26 -7.08 15.98
C PRO A 213 -16.76 -6.95 16.26
N GLY A 214 -17.59 -7.33 15.29
CA GLY A 214 -19.05 -7.20 15.39
C GLY A 214 -19.61 -5.79 15.14
N SER A 215 -18.78 -4.77 14.93
CA SER A 215 -19.26 -3.43 14.60
C SER A 215 -19.77 -3.34 13.16
N ARG A 216 -20.53 -2.27 12.86
CA ARG A 216 -20.94 -1.96 11.48
C ARG A 216 -19.73 -1.76 10.56
N ASP A 217 -18.72 -1.07 11.04
CA ASP A 217 -17.49 -0.81 10.27
C ASP A 217 -16.76 -2.12 9.92
N ALA A 218 -16.76 -3.10 10.84
CA ALA A 218 -16.23 -4.42 10.55
C ALA A 218 -17.03 -5.16 9.45
N ALA A 219 -18.36 -5.03 9.48
CA ALA A 219 -19.22 -5.60 8.45
C ALA A 219 -19.02 -4.91 7.08
N VAL A 220 -18.84 -3.58 7.06
CA VAL A 220 -18.52 -2.80 5.85
C VAL A 220 -17.12 -3.16 5.30
N GLU A 221 -16.10 -3.24 6.15
CA GLU A 221 -14.75 -3.67 5.71
C GLU A 221 -14.78 -5.10 5.15
N ALA A 222 -15.55 -6.00 5.74
CA ALA A 222 -15.72 -7.36 5.23
C ALA A 222 -16.40 -7.37 3.84
N ALA A 223 -17.41 -6.52 3.62
CA ALA A 223 -18.06 -6.35 2.32
C ALA A 223 -17.08 -5.78 1.28
N CYS A 224 -16.33 -4.74 1.63
CA CYS A 224 -15.29 -4.15 0.80
C CYS A 224 -14.24 -5.18 0.36
N LYS A 225 -13.74 -5.98 1.30
CA LYS A 225 -12.78 -7.06 0.98
C LYS A 225 -13.39 -8.12 0.05
N ALA A 226 -14.67 -8.44 0.22
CA ALA A 226 -15.37 -9.39 -0.65
C ALA A 226 -15.50 -8.85 -2.09
N ASP A 227 -15.78 -7.57 -2.27
CA ASP A 227 -15.84 -6.93 -3.58
C ASP A 227 -14.45 -6.88 -4.24
N MET A 228 -13.40 -6.57 -3.47
CA MET A 228 -12.01 -6.66 -3.93
C MET A 228 -11.64 -8.08 -4.37
N ASP A 229 -12.07 -9.10 -3.62
CA ASP A 229 -11.86 -10.50 -3.99
C ASP A 229 -12.57 -10.84 -5.32
N ALA A 230 -13.76 -10.28 -5.57
CA ALA A 230 -14.48 -10.47 -6.84
C ALA A 230 -13.72 -9.83 -8.02
N ILE A 231 -13.18 -8.63 -7.84
CA ILE A 231 -12.30 -7.97 -8.83
C ILE A 231 -11.07 -8.85 -9.08
N ALA A 232 -10.40 -9.27 -8.01
CA ALA A 232 -9.20 -10.10 -8.12
C ALA A 232 -9.44 -11.40 -8.90
N ARG A 233 -10.59 -12.07 -8.67
CA ARG A 233 -10.96 -13.29 -9.43
C ARG A 233 -11.15 -13.00 -10.91
N ARG A 234 -11.81 -11.89 -11.28
CA ARG A 234 -12.00 -11.51 -12.69
C ARG A 234 -10.67 -11.32 -13.43
N HIS A 235 -9.68 -10.74 -12.74
CA HIS A 235 -8.37 -10.45 -13.30
C HIS A 235 -7.29 -11.48 -12.97
N GLN A 236 -7.67 -12.61 -12.35
CA GLN A 236 -6.74 -13.67 -11.92
C GLN A 236 -5.59 -13.12 -11.04
N ALA A 237 -5.88 -12.10 -10.23
CA ALA A 237 -4.95 -11.52 -9.27
C ALA A 237 -4.93 -12.33 -7.97
N THR A 238 -3.77 -12.40 -7.33
CA THR A 238 -3.64 -12.99 -5.99
C THR A 238 -3.96 -11.93 -4.93
N VAL A 239 -4.76 -12.28 -3.91
CA VAL A 239 -5.01 -11.43 -2.75
C VAL A 239 -4.48 -12.10 -1.49
N VAL A 240 -3.60 -11.42 -0.79
CA VAL A 240 -3.06 -11.88 0.50
C VAL A 240 -3.41 -10.84 1.56
N ASP A 241 -3.94 -11.30 2.70
CA ASP A 241 -4.50 -10.43 3.73
C ASP A 241 -3.73 -10.56 5.05
N TRP A 242 -2.97 -9.51 5.38
CA TRP A 242 -2.35 -9.29 6.70
C TRP A 242 -3.17 -8.34 7.57
N ARG A 243 -4.21 -7.69 7.03
CA ARG A 243 -5.09 -6.79 7.77
C ARG A 243 -6.21 -7.59 8.43
N ILE A 244 -5.85 -8.43 9.36
CA ILE A 244 -6.74 -9.33 10.12
C ILE A 244 -6.40 -9.24 11.61
N ASP A 245 -7.30 -9.69 12.45
CA ASP A 245 -7.02 -9.88 13.88
C ASP A 245 -6.04 -11.04 14.05
N SER A 246 -4.79 -10.74 14.33
CA SER A 246 -3.70 -11.71 14.39
C SER A 246 -2.70 -11.38 15.49
N PRO A 247 -1.86 -12.35 15.94
CA PRO A 247 -0.79 -12.08 16.87
C PRO A 247 0.18 -11.00 16.39
N LEU A 248 0.42 -10.89 15.07
CA LEU A 248 1.25 -9.85 14.49
C LEU A 248 0.66 -8.46 14.75
N ASN A 249 -0.65 -8.29 14.46
CA ASN A 249 -1.34 -7.00 14.54
C ASN A 249 -1.70 -6.61 15.97
N ARG A 250 -1.69 -7.55 16.92
CA ARG A 250 -1.88 -7.32 18.35
C ARG A 250 -0.60 -6.96 19.10
N ASN A 251 0.56 -7.12 18.47
CA ASN A 251 1.84 -6.89 19.14
C ASN A 251 2.33 -5.46 18.92
N ASP A 252 2.25 -4.61 19.93
CA ASP A 252 2.74 -3.23 19.90
C ASP A 252 4.18 -3.13 19.39
N ALA A 253 5.03 -4.11 19.71
CA ALA A 253 6.44 -4.11 19.35
C ALA A 253 6.70 -4.29 17.85
N THR A 254 5.70 -4.60 17.05
CA THR A 254 5.83 -4.74 15.58
C THR A 254 5.58 -3.44 14.82
N PHE A 255 5.11 -2.36 15.50
CA PHE A 255 4.73 -1.10 14.89
C PHE A 255 5.44 0.10 15.51
N TRP A 256 5.68 1.13 14.71
CA TRP A 256 6.12 2.45 15.15
C TRP A 256 4.96 3.33 15.63
N ASP A 257 3.81 3.14 15.04
CA ASP A 257 2.55 3.83 15.29
C ASP A 257 1.39 2.94 14.78
N PRO A 258 0.12 3.34 14.87
CA PRO A 258 -1.00 2.47 14.51
C PRO A 258 -0.97 1.91 13.08
N TYR A 259 -0.24 2.55 12.16
CA TYR A 259 -0.25 2.23 10.72
C TYR A 259 1.08 1.70 10.20
N HIS A 260 2.21 2.09 10.80
CA HIS A 260 3.53 1.83 10.24
C HIS A 260 4.25 0.71 10.99
N HIS A 261 4.35 -0.42 10.34
CA HIS A 261 5.14 -1.54 10.84
C HIS A 261 6.65 -1.28 10.72
N ARG A 262 7.44 -2.00 11.51
CA ARG A 262 8.90 -1.92 11.53
C ARG A 262 9.50 -2.63 10.32
N LEU A 263 10.75 -2.30 9.97
CA LEU A 263 11.48 -2.92 8.86
C LEU A 263 11.56 -4.46 8.94
N PRO A 264 11.84 -5.09 10.09
CA PRO A 264 11.81 -6.56 10.18
C PRO A 264 10.45 -7.18 9.84
N VAL A 265 9.36 -6.45 10.11
CA VAL A 265 8.00 -6.89 9.73
C VAL A 265 7.81 -6.83 8.21
N ALA A 266 8.28 -5.75 7.56
CA ALA A 266 8.26 -5.66 6.09
C ALA A 266 9.01 -6.83 5.46
N GLN A 267 10.21 -7.12 5.93
CA GLN A 267 11.03 -8.25 5.46
C GLN A 267 10.33 -9.60 5.66
N ARG A 268 9.67 -9.78 6.80
CA ARG A 268 8.83 -10.96 7.05
C ARG A 268 7.68 -11.07 6.05
N ILE A 269 6.99 -9.96 5.76
CA ILE A 269 5.88 -9.96 4.78
C ILE A 269 6.38 -10.36 3.40
N GLU A 270 7.55 -9.89 2.98
CA GLU A 270 8.17 -10.29 1.70
C GLU A 270 8.46 -11.79 1.64
N ASP A 271 9.03 -12.35 2.72
CA ASP A 271 9.31 -13.79 2.83
C ASP A 271 8.02 -14.63 2.87
N ASP A 272 7.01 -14.14 3.59
CA ASP A 272 5.70 -14.80 3.68
C ASP A 272 4.92 -14.70 2.36
N LEU A 273 5.08 -13.60 1.62
CA LEU A 273 4.51 -13.45 0.29
C LEU A 273 5.07 -14.52 -0.67
N ALA A 274 6.37 -14.77 -0.62
CA ALA A 274 6.99 -15.85 -1.40
C ALA A 274 6.38 -17.22 -1.06
N LYS A 275 6.09 -17.50 0.21
CA LYS A 275 5.41 -18.74 0.65
C LYS A 275 3.96 -18.81 0.14
N ALA A 276 3.23 -17.69 0.23
CA ALA A 276 1.86 -17.61 -0.28
C ALA A 276 1.81 -17.90 -1.79
N LEU A 277 2.73 -17.32 -2.55
CA LEU A 277 2.86 -17.54 -4.00
C LEU A 277 3.32 -18.95 -4.37
N ALA A 278 4.05 -19.62 -3.46
CA ALA A 278 4.45 -21.02 -3.60
C ALA A 278 3.34 -22.03 -3.22
N GLY A 279 2.15 -21.56 -2.82
CA GLY A 279 0.98 -22.40 -2.58
C GLY A 279 0.53 -22.51 -1.12
N LYS A 280 1.19 -21.83 -0.16
CA LYS A 280 0.72 -21.80 1.23
C LYS A 280 -0.49 -20.88 1.36
N ASP A 281 -1.56 -21.34 2.04
CA ASP A 281 -2.83 -20.59 2.13
C ASP A 281 -2.90 -19.65 3.32
N ALA A 282 -2.11 -19.89 4.37
CA ALA A 282 -2.07 -19.06 5.57
C ALA A 282 -0.75 -19.20 6.32
N ALA A 283 -0.44 -18.24 7.17
CA ALA A 283 0.67 -18.36 8.11
C ALA A 283 0.38 -19.37 9.22
N ASP A 284 1.40 -20.09 9.70
CA ASP A 284 1.25 -21.04 10.81
C ASP A 284 0.86 -20.35 12.12
N ASP A 285 1.28 -19.10 12.31
CA ASP A 285 0.91 -18.26 13.45
C ASP A 285 -0.31 -17.37 13.21
N GLY A 286 -1.03 -17.57 12.08
CA GLY A 286 -2.22 -16.81 11.75
C GLY A 286 -1.97 -15.36 11.33
N ALA A 287 -0.73 -14.96 11.02
CA ALA A 287 -0.41 -13.57 10.68
C ALA A 287 -1.04 -13.12 9.34
N TRP A 288 -1.31 -14.04 8.42
CA TRP A 288 -1.89 -13.75 7.11
C TRP A 288 -2.67 -14.94 6.55
N THR A 289 -3.50 -14.64 5.54
CA THR A 289 -4.24 -15.65 4.77
C THR A 289 -4.32 -15.25 3.30
N VAL A 290 -4.37 -16.23 2.40
CA VAL A 290 -4.67 -16.01 0.98
C VAL A 290 -6.19 -15.98 0.80
N ARG A 291 -6.72 -14.87 0.34
CA ARG A 291 -8.17 -14.69 0.07
C ARG A 291 -8.56 -15.12 -1.34
N VAL A 292 -7.70 -14.82 -2.30
CA VAL A 292 -7.85 -15.20 -3.71
C VAL A 292 -6.51 -15.68 -4.22
N ARG A 293 -6.51 -16.80 -4.92
CA ARG A 293 -5.33 -17.32 -5.61
C ARG A 293 -5.47 -17.03 -7.09
N GLY A 294 -4.57 -16.20 -7.60
CA GLY A 294 -4.41 -15.89 -9.01
C GLY A 294 -3.38 -16.79 -9.70
N ARG A 295 -2.86 -16.28 -10.80
CA ARG A 295 -1.78 -16.94 -11.59
C ARG A 295 -0.44 -16.89 -10.87
#